data_f54fe12d26496f6a3f0111acf8c79ba6
#
_entry.id   f54fe12d26496f6a3f0111acf8c79ba6
#
_cell.length_a   1.000
_cell.length_b   1.000
_cell.length_c   1.000
_cell.angle_alpha   90.00
_cell.angle_beta   90.00
_cell.angle_gamma   90.00
#
_symmetry.space_group_name_H-M   'P 1'
#
loop_
_entity.id
_entity.type
_entity.pdbx_description
1 polymer ?
#
loop_
_entity_poly.entity_id
_entity_poly.type
_entity_poly.pdbx_seq_one_letter_code
_entity_poly.pdbx_strand_id
1 'polypeptide(L)'
;MRTTRESITFDHPFSLTAVDKLQPAGTYAVDIDEELIEGLSFLAYRRVATTIYLPLVQGNHGSVQAVRVDPQELAAAHQETPSA
;
A
#
# COMPACT_ATOMS: atom_id res chain seq x y z
N MET A 1 11.39 9.29 12.41
CA MET A 1 10.55 8.53 11.46
C MET A 1 9.13 9.05 11.52
N ARG A 2 8.48 9.18 10.41
CA ARG A 2 7.06 9.55 10.39
C ARG A 2 6.28 8.55 9.56
N THR A 3 5.04 8.30 9.96
CA THR A 3 4.14 7.40 9.28
C THR A 3 2.91 8.20 8.83
N THR A 4 2.61 8.13 7.56
CA THR A 4 1.42 8.77 6.99
C THR A 4 0.47 7.69 6.54
N ARG A 5 -0.78 7.77 6.97
CA ARG A 5 -1.81 6.83 6.53
C ARG A 5 -2.62 7.45 5.41
N GLU A 6 -2.78 6.70 4.34
CA GLU A 6 -3.57 7.08 3.19
C GLU A 6 -4.58 5.99 2.87
N SER A 7 -5.61 6.36 2.14
CA SER A 7 -6.57 5.39 1.60
C SER A 7 -6.38 5.34 0.10
N ILE A 8 -6.30 4.12 -0.45
CA ILE A 8 -6.21 3.91 -1.89
C ILE A 8 -7.43 3.11 -2.32
N THR A 9 -8.12 3.61 -3.34
CA THR A 9 -9.29 2.93 -3.89
C THR A 9 -8.91 2.27 -5.20
N PHE A 10 -9.13 0.96 -5.26
CA PHE A 10 -8.96 0.18 -6.49
C PHE A 10 -10.34 -0.05 -7.10
N ASP A 11 -10.52 0.33 -8.34
CA ASP A 11 -11.79 0.16 -9.06
C ASP A 11 -11.88 -1.19 -9.78
N HIS A 12 -10.88 -2.03 -9.62
CA HIS A 12 -10.82 -3.37 -10.20
C HIS A 12 -10.05 -4.29 -9.25
N PRO A 13 -10.23 -5.60 -9.34
CA PRO A 13 -9.42 -6.54 -8.57
C PRO A 13 -7.95 -6.39 -8.95
N PHE A 14 -7.07 -6.61 -7.99
CA PHE A 14 -5.64 -6.42 -8.18
C PHE A 14 -4.85 -7.52 -7.48
N SER A 15 -3.61 -7.73 -7.93
CA SER A 15 -2.70 -8.66 -7.31
C SER A 15 -1.38 -7.99 -6.96
N LEU A 16 -0.75 -8.50 -5.91
CA LEU A 16 0.54 -8.02 -5.44
C LEU A 16 1.46 -9.24 -5.25
N THR A 17 2.74 -9.07 -5.55
CA THR A 17 3.70 -10.16 -5.44
C THR A 17 3.75 -10.75 -4.03
N ALA A 18 3.61 -9.90 -3.01
CA ALA A 18 3.66 -10.34 -1.62
C ALA A 18 2.43 -11.10 -1.16
N VAL A 19 1.37 -11.16 -1.98
CA VAL A 19 0.09 -11.77 -1.61
C VAL A 19 -0.30 -12.76 -2.70
N ASP A 20 -0.55 -14.00 -2.30
CA ASP A 20 -0.85 -15.08 -3.26
C ASP A 20 -2.20 -14.96 -3.92
N LYS A 21 -3.11 -14.20 -3.32
CA LYS A 21 -4.50 -14.17 -3.78
C LYS A 21 -4.82 -12.84 -4.42
N LEU A 22 -5.66 -12.89 -5.45
CA LEU A 22 -6.22 -11.70 -6.04
C LEU A 22 -7.08 -10.97 -4.99
N GLN A 23 -6.87 -9.67 -4.86
CA GLN A 23 -7.61 -8.86 -3.92
C GLN A 23 -8.78 -8.18 -4.62
N PRO A 24 -9.95 -8.10 -3.98
CA PRO A 24 -11.11 -7.47 -4.62
C PRO A 24 -10.94 -5.95 -4.71
N ALA A 25 -11.69 -5.35 -5.63
CA ALA A 25 -11.79 -3.90 -5.70
C ALA A 25 -12.31 -3.36 -4.35
N GLY A 26 -11.88 -2.17 -4.00
CA GLY A 26 -12.30 -1.53 -2.76
C GLY A 26 -11.27 -0.53 -2.29
N THR A 27 -11.51 0.01 -1.10
CA THR A 27 -10.63 1.01 -0.50
C THR A 27 -9.81 0.35 0.61
N TYR A 28 -8.50 0.57 0.55
CA TYR A 28 -7.55 -0.05 1.47
C TYR A 28 -6.71 1.03 2.15
N ALA A 29 -6.41 0.81 3.44
CA ALA A 29 -5.51 1.68 4.17
C ALA A 29 -4.06 1.32 3.83
N VAL A 30 -3.23 2.34 3.67
CA VAL A 30 -1.81 2.19 3.35
C VAL A 30 -1.03 3.09 4.27
N ASP A 31 -0.03 2.54 4.95
CA ASP A 31 0.89 3.32 5.76
C ASP A 31 2.19 3.53 5.00
N ILE A 32 2.65 4.76 4.98
CA ILE A 32 3.90 5.16 4.34
C ILE A 32 4.83 5.61 5.45
N ASP A 33 5.90 4.85 5.65
CA ASP A 33 6.93 5.17 6.64
C ASP A 33 8.07 5.89 5.95
N GLU A 34 8.47 7.02 6.53
CA GLU A 34 9.56 7.84 6.01
C GLU A 34 10.51 8.18 7.13
N GLU A 35 11.80 8.26 6.81
CA GLU A 35 12.80 8.68 7.77
C GLU A 35 13.43 9.99 7.31
N LEU A 36 13.83 10.79 8.30
CA LEU A 36 14.53 12.05 8.05
C LEU A 36 15.91 11.77 7.49
N ILE A 37 16.26 12.46 6.42
CA ILE A 37 17.63 12.43 5.86
C ILE A 37 18.44 13.47 6.62
N GLU A 38 19.40 13.01 7.41
CA GLU A 38 20.24 13.89 8.21
C GLU A 38 21.40 14.45 7.41
N GLY A 39 21.97 15.53 7.91
CA GLY A 39 23.13 16.16 7.28
C GLY A 39 22.81 17.13 6.17
N LEU A 40 21.53 17.39 5.92
CA LEU A 40 21.11 18.36 4.92
C LEU A 40 20.79 19.70 5.58
N SER A 41 20.93 20.77 4.81
CA SER A 41 20.59 22.11 5.29
C SER A 41 19.09 22.40 5.26
N PHE A 42 18.30 21.45 4.79
CA PHE A 42 16.85 21.54 4.73
C PHE A 42 16.26 20.21 5.16
N LEU A 43 14.99 20.22 5.57
CA LEU A 43 14.29 18.99 5.95
C LEU A 43 13.95 18.19 4.70
N ALA A 44 14.33 16.93 4.69
CA ALA A 44 13.97 15.99 3.62
C ALA A 44 13.72 14.63 4.23
N TYR A 45 12.78 13.89 3.65
CA TYR A 45 12.42 12.55 4.09
C TYR A 45 12.54 11.59 2.92
N ARG A 46 12.90 10.36 3.23
CA ARG A 46 12.88 9.29 2.24
C ARG A 46 11.94 8.19 2.71
N ARG A 47 11.24 7.59 1.76
CA ARG A 47 10.34 6.48 2.06
C ARG A 47 11.18 5.24 2.34
N VAL A 48 10.90 4.59 3.48
CA VAL A 48 11.61 3.37 3.89
C VAL A 48 10.71 2.15 3.88
N ALA A 49 9.40 2.33 3.95
CA ALA A 49 8.47 1.22 3.91
C ALA A 49 7.09 1.68 3.46
N THR A 50 6.39 0.80 2.76
CA THR A 50 4.99 0.97 2.40
C THR A 50 4.27 -0.29 2.81
N THR A 51 3.19 -0.15 3.59
CA THR A 51 2.43 -1.27 4.13
C THR A 51 0.98 -1.11 3.76
N ILE A 52 0.39 -2.11 3.13
CA ILE A 52 -1.04 -2.13 2.84
C ILE A 52 -1.73 -3.08 3.81
N TYR A 53 -2.93 -2.71 4.23
CA TYR A 53 -3.73 -3.53 5.16
C TYR A 53 -4.81 -4.26 4.38
N LEU A 54 -4.76 -5.58 4.40
CA LEU A 54 -5.65 -6.45 3.64
C LEU A 54 -6.45 -7.33 4.59
N PRO A 55 -7.72 -7.63 4.29
CA PRO A 55 -8.46 -8.59 5.11
C PRO A 55 -7.82 -9.98 4.99
N LEU A 56 -7.74 -10.69 6.11
CA LEU A 56 -7.22 -12.06 6.13
C LEU A 56 -8.14 -13.01 5.38
N VAL A 57 -9.44 -12.76 5.50
CA VAL A 57 -10.48 -13.55 4.83
C VAL A 57 -11.40 -12.57 4.15
N GLN A 58 -11.67 -12.78 2.87
CA GLN A 58 -12.57 -11.91 2.13
C GLN A 58 -13.93 -11.85 2.80
N GLY A 59 -14.45 -10.64 2.93
CA GLY A 59 -15.73 -10.41 3.58
C GLY A 59 -15.68 -10.37 5.10
N ASN A 60 -14.53 -10.63 5.69
CA ASN A 60 -14.36 -10.55 7.16
C ASN A 60 -13.66 -9.25 7.50
N HIS A 61 -14.41 -8.33 8.09
CA HIS A 61 -13.88 -7.02 8.46
C HIS A 61 -13.19 -6.99 9.82
N GLY A 62 -13.20 -8.10 10.53
CA GLY A 62 -12.65 -8.17 11.88
C GLY A 62 -11.17 -8.46 11.93
N SER A 63 -10.57 -8.93 10.84
CA SER A 63 -9.16 -9.33 10.84
C SER A 63 -8.49 -8.80 9.59
N VAL A 64 -7.35 -8.14 9.78
CA VAL A 64 -6.54 -7.62 8.68
C VAL A 64 -5.10 -8.07 8.86
N GLN A 65 -4.37 -8.15 7.76
CA GLN A 65 -2.93 -8.36 7.79
C GLN A 65 -2.23 -7.14 7.23
N ALA A 66 -1.10 -6.79 7.83
CA ALA A 66 -0.25 -5.73 7.35
C ALA A 66 0.78 -6.36 6.41
N VAL A 67 0.79 -5.92 5.16
CA VAL A 67 1.67 -6.50 4.14
C VAL A 67 2.58 -5.41 3.60
N ARG A 68 3.88 -5.62 3.75
CA ARG A 68 4.85 -4.68 3.18
C ARG A 68 4.94 -4.91 1.68
N VAL A 69 4.86 -3.82 0.91
CA VAL A 69 4.82 -3.88 -0.54
C VAL A 69 5.82 -2.89 -1.14
N ASP A 70 6.21 -3.16 -2.38
CA ASP A 70 6.98 -2.20 -3.17
C ASP A 70 6.04 -1.06 -3.59
N PRO A 71 6.37 0.20 -3.27
CA PRO A 71 5.50 1.32 -3.64
C PRO A 71 5.29 1.45 -5.14
N GLN A 72 6.27 1.05 -5.96
CA GLN A 72 6.10 1.08 -7.41
C GLN A 72 5.10 0.03 -7.88
N GLU A 73 5.15 -1.15 -7.29
CA GLU A 73 4.19 -2.20 -7.60
C GLU A 73 2.78 -1.79 -7.19
N LEU A 74 2.64 -1.18 -6.02
CA LEU A 74 1.34 -0.72 -5.54
C LEU A 74 0.79 0.36 -6.46
N ALA A 75 1.62 1.31 -6.88
CA ALA A 75 1.20 2.36 -7.80
C ALA A 75 0.79 1.78 -9.16
N ALA A 76 1.55 0.81 -9.66
CA ALA A 76 1.23 0.15 -10.93
C ALA A 76 -0.10 -0.60 -10.85
N ALA A 77 -0.34 -1.31 -9.74
CA ALA A 77 -1.60 -2.02 -9.54
C ALA A 77 -2.78 -1.06 -9.47
N HIS A 78 -2.59 0.08 -8.82
CA HIS A 78 -3.63 1.10 -8.70
C HIS A 78 -3.97 1.76 -10.04
N GLN A 79 -2.97 1.94 -10.90
CA GLN A 79 -3.16 2.58 -12.20
C GLN A 79 -3.54 1.60 -13.30
N GLU A 80 -3.46 0.30 -13.03
CA GLU A 80 -3.79 -0.70 -14.02
C GLU A 80 -5.26 -0.59 -14.40
N THR A 81 -5.52 -0.49 -15.72
CA THR A 81 -6.87 -0.48 -16.22
C THR A 81 -7.19 -1.84 -16.83
N PRO A 82 -8.39 -2.38 -16.58
CA PRO A 82 -8.76 -3.63 -17.21
C PRO A 82 -8.71 -3.50 -18.74
N SER A 83 -8.21 -4.52 -19.39
CA SER A 83 -8.24 -4.56 -20.85
C SER A 83 -9.68 -4.52 -21.32
N ALA A 84 -9.94 -3.60 -22.21
CA ALA A 84 -11.25 -3.50 -22.80
C ALA A 84 -11.45 -4.61 -23.84
#